data_57509e188b6573eded16141972a9648e
#
_entry.id   57509e188b6573eded16141972a9648e
#
_cell.length_a   1.000
_cell.length_b   1.000
_cell.length_c   1.000
_cell.angle_alpha   90.00
_cell.angle_beta   90.00
_cell.angle_gamma   90.00
#
_symmetry.space_group_name_H-M   'P 1'
#
loop_
_entity.id
_entity.type
_entity.pdbx_description
1 polymer ?
#
loop_
_entity_poly.entity_id
_entity_poly.type
_entity_poly.pdbx_seq_one_letter_code
_entity_poly.pdbx_strand_id
1 'polypeptide(L)'
;MSYLPPLGQEGEEALGRRVAVPFRGEVQVGVVVGEGGRPSLNLRHAIAYLDPAPYLRPEEILFLEEAARYLFAPLGQVLADFLPPFPPLRHRVRLYPGADPKVLPPGLGALVDWREARGFDPKLLDLLREAGMLEEELAFREARGVL
;
A
#
# COMPACT_ATOMS: atom_id res chain seq x y z
N MET A 1 -5.56 4.03 11.32
CA MET A 1 -4.76 5.02 10.56
C MET A 1 -5.47 5.39 9.29
N SER A 2 -5.32 6.62 8.87
CA SER A 2 -6.03 7.15 7.71
C SER A 2 -5.03 7.54 6.62
N TYR A 3 -5.42 7.28 5.37
CA TYR A 3 -4.64 7.62 4.19
C TYR A 3 -5.56 8.23 3.13
N LEU A 4 -4.99 9.08 2.31
CA LEU A 4 -5.65 9.51 1.08
C LEU A 4 -5.62 8.38 0.06
N PRO A 5 -6.59 8.32 -0.88
CA PRO A 5 -6.54 7.32 -1.95
C PRO A 5 -5.24 7.38 -2.74
N PRO A 6 -4.85 6.29 -3.42
CA PRO A 6 -3.72 6.34 -4.35
C PRO A 6 -3.93 7.41 -5.41
N LEU A 7 -2.86 8.07 -5.83
CA LEU A 7 -2.92 9.10 -6.86
C LEU A 7 -3.53 8.56 -8.14
N GLY A 8 -4.51 9.28 -8.67
CA GLY A 8 -5.23 8.88 -9.87
C GLY A 8 -6.39 7.92 -9.63
N GLN A 9 -6.63 7.50 -8.39
CA GLN A 9 -7.68 6.53 -8.04
C GLN A 9 -8.68 7.06 -7.01
N GLU A 10 -8.80 8.36 -6.90
CA GLU A 10 -9.61 9.04 -5.88
C GLU A 10 -11.11 8.73 -5.96
N GLY A 11 -11.61 8.36 -7.12
CA GLY A 11 -13.03 8.06 -7.31
C GLY A 11 -13.37 6.57 -7.23
N GLU A 12 -12.39 5.70 -6.99
CA GLU A 12 -12.63 4.26 -6.95
C GLU A 12 -13.22 3.82 -5.60
N GLU A 13 -14.08 2.82 -5.66
CA GLU A 13 -14.62 2.20 -4.46
C GLU A 13 -13.52 1.41 -3.75
N ALA A 14 -13.23 1.78 -2.51
CA ALA A 14 -12.09 1.26 -1.78
C ALA A 14 -12.44 0.22 -0.72
N LEU A 15 -13.66 0.25 -0.20
CA LEU A 15 -14.03 -0.56 0.96
C LEU A 15 -13.77 -2.05 0.73
N GLY A 16 -13.06 -2.66 1.66
CA GLY A 16 -12.75 -4.08 1.63
C GLY A 16 -11.55 -4.47 0.76
N ARG A 17 -10.97 -3.55 0.02
CA ARG A 17 -9.79 -3.82 -0.82
C ARG A 17 -8.53 -3.83 0.02
N ARG A 18 -7.60 -4.72 -0.32
CA ARG A 18 -6.26 -4.65 0.27
C ARG A 18 -5.49 -3.52 -0.40
N VAL A 19 -4.69 -2.83 0.36
CA VAL A 19 -4.00 -1.61 -0.07
C VAL A 19 -2.57 -1.61 0.45
N ALA A 20 -1.64 -1.16 -0.40
CA ALA A 20 -0.27 -0.89 0.03
C ALA A 20 -0.17 0.56 0.50
N VAL A 21 0.39 0.75 1.68
CA VAL A 21 0.53 2.07 2.30
C VAL A 21 1.95 2.29 2.79
N PRO A 22 2.44 3.55 2.75
CA PRO A 22 3.71 3.87 3.38
C PRO A 22 3.52 3.97 4.90
N PHE A 23 4.39 3.34 5.64
CA PHE A 23 4.35 3.36 7.10
C PHE A 23 5.77 3.26 7.66
N ARG A 24 6.21 4.32 8.34
CA ARG A 24 7.54 4.40 8.97
C ARG A 24 8.68 4.05 8.02
N GLY A 25 8.61 4.58 6.79
CA GLY A 25 9.63 4.34 5.77
C GLY A 25 9.55 3.00 5.07
N GLU A 26 8.58 2.16 5.41
CA GLU A 26 8.35 0.86 4.78
C GLU A 26 7.00 0.82 4.08
N VAL A 27 6.81 -0.15 3.23
CA VAL A 27 5.52 -0.42 2.60
C VAL A 27 4.83 -1.54 3.36
N GLN A 28 3.62 -1.29 3.80
CA GLN A 28 2.80 -2.28 4.49
C GLN A 28 1.48 -2.52 3.77
N VAL A 29 0.89 -3.67 3.98
CA VAL A 29 -0.40 -4.03 3.42
C VAL A 29 -1.47 -3.95 4.50
N GLY A 30 -2.54 -3.25 4.19
CA GLY A 30 -3.72 -3.17 5.04
C GLY A 30 -4.99 -3.49 4.28
N VAL A 31 -6.10 -3.41 4.96
CA VAL A 31 -7.43 -3.53 4.37
C VAL A 31 -8.18 -2.24 4.62
N VAL A 32 -8.87 -1.74 3.62
CA VAL A 32 -9.71 -0.55 3.77
C VAL A 32 -11.00 -0.96 4.48
N VAL A 33 -11.21 -0.45 5.68
CA VAL A 33 -12.37 -0.81 6.52
C VAL A 33 -13.40 0.29 6.64
N GLY A 34 -13.11 1.48 6.14
CA GLY A 34 -14.06 2.58 6.17
C GLY A 34 -13.56 3.75 5.37
N GLU A 35 -14.49 4.60 4.99
CA GLU A 35 -14.22 5.87 4.36
C GLU A 35 -14.54 6.99 5.34
N GLY A 36 -13.89 8.09 5.15
CA GLY A 36 -14.18 9.28 5.93
C GLY A 36 -13.27 9.42 7.12
N GLY A 37 -13.13 10.52 7.50
CA GLY A 37 -12.26 11.12 8.44
C GLY A 37 -12.08 12.53 7.97
N ARG A 38 -11.76 13.41 8.86
CA ARG A 38 -11.48 14.79 8.48
C ARG A 38 -10.22 14.82 7.65
N PRO A 39 -10.21 15.46 6.47
CA PRO A 39 -8.98 15.69 5.76
C PRO A 39 -8.00 16.40 6.70
N SER A 40 -6.87 15.76 6.92
CA SER A 40 -5.76 16.37 7.64
C SER A 40 -4.72 16.77 6.60
N LEU A 41 -4.09 17.92 6.78
CA LEU A 41 -3.02 18.39 5.90
C LEU A 41 -1.82 17.45 5.87
N ASN A 42 -1.73 16.52 6.84
CA ASN A 42 -0.60 15.60 7.00
C ASN A 42 -0.91 14.18 6.53
N LEU A 43 -2.06 13.95 5.89
CA LEU A 43 -2.38 12.62 5.38
C LEU A 43 -1.54 12.32 4.14
N ARG A 44 -0.95 11.14 4.14
CA ARG A 44 -0.21 10.64 2.99
C ARG A 44 -1.14 9.84 2.08
N HIS A 45 -0.81 9.78 0.81
CA HIS A 45 -1.51 8.91 -0.12
C HIS A 45 -1.14 7.43 0.12
N ALA A 46 -2.11 6.54 0.03
CA ALA A 46 -1.84 5.13 -0.17
C ALA A 46 -1.07 4.95 -1.49
N ILE A 47 -0.31 3.87 -1.61
CA ILE A 47 0.53 3.66 -2.79
C ILE A 47 -0.29 3.05 -3.92
N ALA A 48 -1.00 1.97 -3.66
CA ALA A 48 -1.78 1.27 -4.67
C ALA A 48 -2.80 0.34 -4.02
N TYR A 49 -3.94 0.15 -4.67
CA TYR A 49 -4.82 -0.96 -4.34
C TYR A 49 -4.25 -2.25 -4.91
N LEU A 50 -4.30 -3.31 -4.13
CA LEU A 50 -3.72 -4.61 -4.49
C LEU A 50 -4.77 -5.57 -5.07
N ASP A 51 -6.04 -5.25 -4.92
CA ASP A 51 -7.15 -6.02 -5.45
C ASP A 51 -7.97 -5.19 -6.43
N PRO A 52 -8.44 -5.77 -7.53
CA PRO A 52 -9.37 -5.08 -8.43
C PRO A 52 -10.79 -4.99 -7.87
N ALA A 53 -11.10 -5.79 -6.85
CA ALA A 53 -12.39 -5.86 -6.21
C ALA A 53 -12.21 -6.05 -4.69
N PRO A 54 -13.26 -5.87 -3.88
CA PRO A 54 -13.14 -6.06 -2.44
C PRO A 54 -12.68 -7.46 -2.06
N TYR A 55 -11.67 -7.54 -1.21
CA TYR A 55 -11.22 -8.77 -0.58
C TYR A 55 -12.16 -9.18 0.57
N LEU A 56 -12.65 -8.18 1.31
CA LEU A 56 -13.66 -8.36 2.34
C LEU A 56 -14.97 -7.72 1.91
N ARG A 57 -16.07 -8.41 2.12
CA ARG A 57 -17.40 -7.86 1.91
C ARG A 57 -17.80 -6.96 3.08
N PRO A 58 -18.73 -6.01 2.88
CA PRO A 58 -19.17 -5.14 3.97
C PRO A 58 -19.66 -5.90 5.20
N GLU A 59 -20.35 -7.03 5.03
CA GLU A 59 -20.83 -7.86 6.12
C GLU A 59 -19.69 -8.47 6.93
N GLU A 60 -18.62 -8.84 6.25
CA GLU A 60 -17.43 -9.39 6.90
C GLU A 60 -16.71 -8.33 7.72
N ILE A 61 -16.63 -7.10 7.22
CA ILE A 61 -16.05 -5.98 7.95
C ILE A 61 -16.87 -5.70 9.21
N LEU A 62 -18.19 -5.64 9.09
CA LEU A 62 -19.08 -5.44 10.25
C LEU A 62 -18.91 -6.54 11.29
N PHE A 63 -18.81 -7.78 10.86
CA PHE A 63 -18.56 -8.90 11.76
C PHE A 63 -17.25 -8.73 12.53
N LEU A 64 -16.18 -8.35 11.84
CA LEU A 64 -14.87 -8.14 12.46
C LEU A 64 -14.87 -6.95 13.42
N GLU A 65 -15.58 -5.88 13.08
CA GLU A 65 -15.75 -4.72 13.98
C GLU A 65 -16.52 -5.11 15.25
N GLU A 66 -17.56 -5.91 15.13
CA GLU A 66 -18.30 -6.42 16.29
C GLU A 66 -17.44 -7.35 17.14
N ALA A 67 -16.67 -8.22 16.51
CA ALA A 67 -15.73 -9.08 17.22
C ALA A 67 -14.70 -8.26 18.00
N ALA A 68 -14.18 -7.20 17.40
CA ALA A 68 -13.24 -6.31 18.07
C ALA A 68 -13.85 -5.67 19.31
N ARG A 69 -15.10 -5.20 19.23
CA ARG A 69 -15.81 -4.64 20.37
C ARG A 69 -16.05 -5.67 21.46
N TYR A 70 -16.46 -6.86 21.07
CA TYR A 70 -16.74 -7.95 22.01
C TYR A 70 -15.46 -8.39 22.75
N LEU A 71 -14.35 -8.45 22.06
CA LEU A 71 -13.06 -8.87 22.61
C LEU A 71 -12.28 -7.73 23.27
N PHE A 72 -12.77 -6.50 23.24
CA PHE A 72 -12.07 -5.31 23.70
C PHE A 72 -10.69 -5.18 23.06
N ALA A 73 -10.58 -5.55 21.78
CA ALA A 73 -9.34 -5.53 21.04
C ALA A 73 -9.37 -4.49 19.91
N PRO A 74 -8.24 -3.89 19.54
CA PRO A 74 -8.16 -3.04 18.34
C PRO A 74 -8.55 -3.81 17.09
N LEU A 75 -9.25 -3.15 16.15
CA LEU A 75 -9.68 -3.80 14.91
C LEU A 75 -8.48 -4.37 14.13
N GLY A 76 -7.36 -3.66 14.08
CA GLY A 76 -6.16 -4.16 13.42
C GLY A 76 -5.66 -5.49 13.97
N GLN A 77 -5.75 -5.69 15.29
CA GLN A 77 -5.39 -6.94 15.92
C GLN A 77 -6.36 -8.08 15.55
N VAL A 78 -7.64 -7.77 15.51
CA VAL A 78 -8.67 -8.75 15.10
C VAL A 78 -8.47 -9.16 13.65
N LEU A 79 -8.19 -8.21 12.76
CA LEU A 79 -7.88 -8.51 11.36
C LEU A 79 -6.66 -9.43 11.25
N ALA A 80 -5.60 -9.15 12.00
CA ALA A 80 -4.40 -9.98 12.00
C ALA A 80 -4.67 -11.39 12.50
N ASP A 81 -5.54 -11.55 13.49
CA ASP A 81 -5.84 -12.85 14.11
C ASP A 81 -6.83 -13.69 13.30
N PHE A 82 -7.79 -13.05 12.63
CA PHE A 82 -8.88 -13.75 11.94
C PHE A 82 -8.65 -13.95 10.45
N LEU A 83 -7.78 -13.13 9.83
CA LEU A 83 -7.50 -13.28 8.41
C LEU A 83 -6.25 -14.13 8.20
N PRO A 84 -6.20 -14.92 7.11
CA PRO A 84 -4.98 -15.61 6.75
C PRO A 84 -3.86 -14.62 6.43
N PRO A 85 -2.59 -15.00 6.63
CA PRO A 85 -1.48 -14.14 6.27
C PRO A 85 -1.54 -13.79 4.78
N PHE A 86 -1.25 -12.53 4.45
CA PHE A 86 -1.19 -12.14 3.04
C PHE A 86 0.04 -12.72 2.36
N PRO A 87 -0.06 -13.07 1.07
CA PRO A 87 1.10 -13.51 0.31
C PRO A 87 2.21 -12.46 0.31
N PRO A 88 3.46 -12.85 0.06
CA PRO A 88 4.53 -11.88 -0.10
C PRO A 88 4.21 -10.86 -1.19
N LEU A 89 4.57 -9.61 -0.95
CA LEU A 89 4.36 -8.54 -1.90
C LEU A 89 5.55 -8.42 -2.84
N ARG A 90 5.27 -8.44 -4.14
CA ARG A 90 6.25 -8.09 -5.15
C ARG A 90 6.23 -6.58 -5.32
N HIS A 91 7.35 -5.94 -5.14
CA HIS A 91 7.47 -4.48 -5.22
C HIS A 91 8.64 -4.11 -6.13
N ARG A 92 8.34 -3.52 -7.26
CA ARG A 92 9.31 -3.03 -8.23
C ARG A 92 9.16 -1.54 -8.38
N VAL A 93 10.27 -0.88 -8.58
CA VAL A 93 10.34 0.58 -8.67
C VAL A 93 11.15 1.02 -9.87
N ARG A 94 10.84 2.17 -10.40
CA ARG A 94 11.68 2.89 -11.36
C ARG A 94 11.44 4.39 -11.23
N LEU A 95 12.37 5.18 -11.73
CA LEU A 95 12.15 6.61 -11.85
C LEU A 95 11.06 6.89 -12.89
N TYR A 96 10.24 7.88 -12.59
CA TYR A 96 9.20 8.30 -13.51
C TYR A 96 9.80 8.73 -14.84
N PRO A 97 9.30 8.23 -16.00
CA PRO A 97 9.81 8.64 -17.31
C PRO A 97 9.62 10.14 -17.49
N GLY A 98 10.70 10.86 -17.74
CA GLY A 98 10.69 12.31 -17.84
C GLY A 98 11.35 13.01 -16.67
N ALA A 99 11.74 12.29 -15.60
CA ALA A 99 12.64 12.83 -14.61
C ALA A 99 13.97 13.13 -15.29
N ASP A 100 14.48 14.35 -15.13
CA ASP A 100 15.77 14.73 -15.75
C ASP A 100 16.91 13.98 -15.04
N PRO A 101 17.63 13.07 -15.73
CA PRO A 101 18.72 12.34 -15.10
C PRO A 101 19.85 13.23 -14.60
N LYS A 102 19.93 14.48 -15.07
CA LYS A 102 20.96 15.43 -14.65
C LYS A 102 20.71 16.01 -13.25
N VAL A 103 19.48 15.92 -12.75
CA VAL A 103 19.09 16.43 -11.44
C VAL A 103 19.18 15.36 -10.38
N LEU A 104 19.44 14.11 -10.77
CA LEU A 104 19.45 12.98 -9.86
C LEU A 104 20.79 12.86 -9.13
N PRO A 105 20.76 12.57 -7.82
CA PRO A 105 21.98 12.27 -7.08
C PRO A 105 22.73 11.08 -7.70
N PRO A 106 24.06 11.02 -7.57
CA PRO A 106 24.82 9.86 -8.02
C PRO A 106 24.33 8.57 -7.39
N GLY A 107 24.20 7.52 -8.17
CA GLY A 107 23.74 6.22 -7.68
C GLY A 107 22.28 5.90 -8.02
N LEU A 108 21.49 6.85 -8.49
CA LEU A 108 20.11 6.61 -8.90
C LEU A 108 19.98 6.18 -10.36
N GLY A 109 21.07 6.10 -11.10
CA GLY A 109 21.03 5.67 -12.50
C GLY A 109 20.49 4.25 -12.70
N ALA A 110 20.60 3.39 -11.69
CA ALA A 110 20.05 2.04 -11.73
C ALA A 110 18.52 2.04 -11.75
N LEU A 111 17.87 3.12 -11.29
CA LEU A 111 16.41 3.24 -11.25
C LEU A 111 15.80 3.71 -12.58
N VAL A 112 16.59 3.88 -13.61
CA VAL A 112 16.06 4.15 -14.97
C VAL A 112 15.21 2.96 -15.44
N ASP A 113 15.61 1.76 -15.07
CA ASP A 113 14.90 0.51 -15.37
C ASP A 113 14.18 0.00 -14.12
N TRP A 114 13.18 -0.84 -14.31
CA TRP A 114 12.52 -1.52 -13.22
C TRP A 114 13.49 -2.35 -12.38
N ARG A 115 13.46 -2.13 -11.08
CA ARG A 115 14.31 -2.84 -10.10
C ARG A 115 13.47 -3.29 -8.91
N GLU A 116 13.93 -4.33 -8.24
CA GLU A 116 13.30 -4.74 -6.97
C GLU A 116 13.51 -3.65 -5.90
N ALA A 117 12.44 -3.25 -5.25
CA ALA A 117 12.49 -2.18 -4.26
C ALA A 117 13.40 -2.50 -3.07
N ARG A 118 13.51 -3.78 -2.71
CA ARG A 118 14.33 -4.24 -1.60
C ARG A 118 15.83 -3.97 -1.76
N GLY A 119 16.27 -3.66 -2.97
CA GLY A 119 17.67 -3.30 -3.22
C GLY A 119 18.04 -1.86 -2.89
N PHE A 120 17.08 -1.07 -2.41
CA PHE A 120 17.27 0.34 -2.13
C PHE A 120 16.86 0.68 -0.70
N ASP A 121 17.43 1.76 -0.16
CA ASP A 121 17.05 2.26 1.15
C ASP A 121 15.56 2.67 1.14
N PRO A 122 14.73 2.14 2.04
CA PRO A 122 13.30 2.50 2.11
C PRO A 122 13.08 4.01 2.28
N LYS A 123 13.96 4.70 2.97
CA LYS A 123 13.86 6.16 3.14
C LYS A 123 14.08 6.91 1.85
N LEU A 124 15.00 6.43 1.01
CA LEU A 124 15.23 7.01 -0.30
C LEU A 124 14.01 6.84 -1.19
N LEU A 125 13.44 5.65 -1.23
CA LEU A 125 12.22 5.38 -2.00
C LEU A 125 11.06 6.22 -1.51
N ASP A 126 10.95 6.42 -0.22
CA ASP A 126 9.90 7.24 0.38
C ASP A 126 10.03 8.71 -0.04
N LEU A 127 11.23 9.26 -0.04
CA LEU A 127 11.50 10.61 -0.50
C LEU A 127 11.18 10.78 -1.99
N LEU A 128 11.57 9.82 -2.81
CA LEU A 128 11.28 9.85 -4.25
C LEU A 128 9.77 9.75 -4.52
N ARG A 129 9.07 8.94 -3.75
CA ARG A 129 7.62 8.79 -3.85
C ARG A 129 6.92 10.11 -3.51
N GLU A 130 7.31 10.75 -2.42
CA GLU A 130 6.72 12.04 -2.02
C GLU A 130 7.00 13.14 -3.03
N ALA A 131 8.15 13.09 -3.68
CA ALA A 131 8.52 14.04 -4.73
C ALA A 131 7.81 13.77 -6.06
N GLY A 132 7.04 12.68 -6.18
CA GLY A 132 6.37 12.31 -7.42
C GLY A 132 7.32 11.80 -8.50
N MET A 133 8.50 11.35 -8.11
CA MET A 133 9.55 10.90 -9.05
C MET A 133 9.62 9.39 -9.20
N LEU A 134 8.83 8.65 -8.44
CA LEU A 134 8.88 7.19 -8.40
C LEU A 134 7.65 6.59 -9.05
N GLU A 135 7.87 5.64 -9.95
CA GLU A 135 6.85 4.74 -10.45
C GLU A 135 6.97 3.41 -9.73
N GLU A 136 5.85 2.85 -9.31
CA GLU A 136 5.84 1.63 -8.50
C GLU A 136 4.87 0.60 -9.06
N GLU A 137 5.30 -0.65 -9.01
CA GLU A 137 4.48 -1.80 -9.38
C GLU A 137 4.42 -2.74 -8.18
N LEU A 138 3.23 -2.93 -7.65
CA LEU A 138 2.99 -3.74 -6.47
C LEU A 138 1.93 -4.80 -6.77
N ALA A 139 2.26 -6.05 -6.47
CA ALA A 139 1.33 -7.15 -6.62
C ALA A 139 1.69 -8.26 -5.64
N PHE A 140 0.70 -9.03 -5.22
CA PHE A 140 0.97 -10.23 -4.45
C PHE A 140 1.64 -11.28 -5.33
N ARG A 141 2.65 -11.95 -4.77
CA ARG A 141 3.24 -13.10 -5.43
C ARG A 141 2.26 -14.24 -5.38
N GLU A 142 1.92 -14.76 -6.55
CA GLU A 142 1.10 -15.95 -6.63
C GLU A 142 1.89 -17.16 -6.14
N ALA A 143 1.23 -18.00 -5.34
CA ALA A 143 1.80 -19.28 -4.97
C ALA A 143 1.91 -20.13 -6.24
N ARG A 144 3.14 -20.46 -6.65
CA ARG A 144 3.36 -21.30 -7.82
C ARG A 144 2.91 -22.73 -7.53
N GLY A 145 2.00 -23.20 -8.35
CA GLY A 145 1.95 -24.62 -8.69
C GLY A 145 1.56 -25.55 -7.57
N VAL A 146 0.72 -25.15 -6.67
CA VAL A 146 0.12 -26.11 -5.77
C VAL A 146 -1.17 -26.61 -6.39
N LEU A 147 -1.04 -27.73 -6.95
CA LEU A 147 -2.20 -28.50 -7.33
C LEU A 147 -2.52 -29.46 -6.21
#